data_7ba76cd34b4a9294a516aa2d217e41ff
#
_entry.id   7ba76cd34b4a9294a516aa2d217e41ff
#
_cell.length_a   1.000
_cell.length_b   1.000
_cell.length_c   1.000
_cell.angle_alpha   90.00
_cell.angle_beta   90.00
_cell.angle_gamma   90.00
#
_symmetry.space_group_name_H-M   'P 1'
#
loop_
_entity.id
_entity.type
_entity.pdbx_description
1 polymer ?
#
loop_
_entity_poly.entity_id
_entity_poly.type
_entity_poly.pdbx_seq_one_letter_code
_entity_poly.pdbx_strand_id
1 'polypeptide(L)'
;MKVLILTGKFGMGHYSASNSLSEDIKAKFDNSEITIKDIFEYIMSNYSDKMYKTFSILVNRGSSLYNLFYKCAENGKKDIKFTFSDYFLNKLDTLLHEVQPTVVISTFPFCSQLVSRYKEKYNSNLPLITCITDISSHSEWISKNTDCYLVASKSTKEELVFKGIDESKIKVNGIPVKKEFKRIEHVNHSTKKNILIMGGGLGLLPKSEQFYKELNSLEGVKTTVITGNNKKMYYKLYGRYENIEVVGYTNEVYKYMKDSDLIISKPGGITLFETIYSELPILAFNPFLQQEIDNASFILNNEIGRILGKNKKYYVDEIKDLIYDDATLKEMSSNMKELKKQFDNNTLENILFSLDEQGACRECM
;
A
#
# COMPACT_ATOMS: atom_id res chain seq x y z
N MET A 1 21.96 15.10 -2.44
CA MET A 1 21.44 14.06 -1.53
C MET A 1 21.33 12.72 -2.22
N LYS A 2 21.78 11.60 -1.60
CA LYS A 2 21.63 10.23 -2.10
C LYS A 2 20.65 9.45 -1.23
N VAL A 3 19.55 8.98 -1.80
CA VAL A 3 18.49 8.28 -1.09
C VAL A 3 18.46 6.81 -1.50
N LEU A 4 18.57 5.90 -0.53
CA LEU A 4 18.37 4.47 -0.75
C LEU A 4 16.99 4.07 -0.22
N ILE A 5 16.10 3.62 -1.11
CA ILE A 5 14.79 3.07 -0.73
C ILE A 5 14.87 1.54 -0.75
N LEU A 6 14.69 0.92 0.41
CA LEU A 6 14.68 -0.52 0.58
C LEU A 6 13.26 -1.05 0.65
N THR A 7 12.96 -2.08 -0.11
CA THR A 7 11.61 -2.64 -0.25
C THR A 7 11.62 -4.17 -0.44
N GLY A 8 10.43 -4.76 -0.55
CA GLY A 8 10.21 -6.15 -0.95
C GLY A 8 8.97 -6.26 -1.84
N LYS A 9 9.03 -7.10 -2.89
CA LYS A 9 7.92 -7.29 -3.86
C LYS A 9 6.81 -8.22 -3.35
N PHE A 10 6.57 -8.27 -2.04
CA PHE A 10 5.47 -9.03 -1.48
C PHE A 10 4.13 -8.30 -1.71
N GLY A 11 3.34 -8.79 -2.67
CA GLY A 11 2.03 -8.22 -2.99
C GLY A 11 2.05 -6.89 -3.77
N MET A 12 3.21 -6.40 -4.19
CA MET A 12 3.43 -5.16 -4.98
C MET A 12 3.11 -3.83 -4.25
N GLY A 13 2.43 -3.83 -3.10
CA GLY A 13 2.08 -2.61 -2.37
C GLY A 13 3.30 -1.83 -1.92
N HIS A 14 4.21 -2.47 -1.21
CA HIS A 14 5.47 -1.86 -0.73
C HIS A 14 6.32 -1.28 -1.86
N TYR A 15 6.40 -2.00 -2.98
CA TYR A 15 7.12 -1.54 -4.17
C TYR A 15 6.44 -0.33 -4.83
N SER A 16 5.11 -0.32 -4.88
CA SER A 16 4.34 0.84 -5.38
C SER A 16 4.58 2.08 -4.51
N ALA A 17 4.56 1.94 -3.19
CA ALA A 17 4.88 3.03 -2.26
C ALA A 17 6.31 3.54 -2.45
N SER A 18 7.28 2.65 -2.67
CA SER A 18 8.69 3.02 -2.96
C SER A 18 8.81 3.86 -4.22
N ASN A 19 8.11 3.48 -5.29
CA ASN A 19 8.11 4.25 -6.53
C ASN A 19 7.47 5.63 -6.33
N SER A 20 6.34 5.69 -5.61
CA SER A 20 5.67 6.96 -5.31
C SER A 20 6.55 7.90 -4.49
N LEU A 21 7.24 7.38 -3.47
CA LEU A 21 8.22 8.15 -2.69
C LEU A 21 9.36 8.66 -3.59
N SER A 22 9.89 7.81 -4.47
CA SER A 22 10.95 8.21 -5.41
C SER A 22 10.49 9.33 -6.34
N GLU A 23 9.26 9.26 -6.87
CA GLU A 23 8.69 10.30 -7.71
C GLU A 23 8.48 11.62 -6.95
N ASP A 24 7.95 11.54 -5.72
CA ASP A 24 7.73 12.72 -4.86
C ASP A 24 9.07 13.39 -4.50
N ILE A 25 10.11 12.61 -4.16
CA ILE A 25 11.44 13.14 -3.83
C ILE A 25 12.10 13.79 -5.06
N LYS A 26 12.08 13.11 -6.22
CA LYS A 26 12.63 13.67 -7.46
C LYS A 26 11.97 14.97 -7.90
N ALA A 27 10.67 15.09 -7.63
CA ALA A 27 9.93 16.31 -7.98
C ALA A 27 10.27 17.52 -7.10
N LYS A 28 10.88 17.29 -5.92
CA LYS A 28 11.21 18.32 -4.93
C LYS A 28 12.71 18.61 -4.82
N PHE A 29 13.55 17.65 -5.16
CA PHE A 29 15.01 17.71 -5.03
C PHE A 29 15.66 17.36 -6.37
N ASP A 30 15.88 18.37 -7.22
CA ASP A 30 16.39 18.21 -8.59
C ASP A 30 17.73 17.44 -8.67
N ASN A 31 18.60 17.61 -7.67
CA ASN A 31 19.93 16.98 -7.61
C ASN A 31 19.96 15.72 -6.73
N SER A 32 18.81 15.06 -6.53
CA SER A 32 18.76 13.83 -5.73
C SER A 32 19.05 12.59 -6.58
N GLU A 33 19.94 11.72 -6.11
CA GLU A 33 20.14 10.37 -6.62
C GLU A 33 19.31 9.38 -5.80
N ILE A 34 18.35 8.72 -6.43
CA ILE A 34 17.45 7.77 -5.73
C ILE A 34 17.65 6.37 -6.27
N THR A 35 18.05 5.48 -5.38
CA THR A 35 18.19 4.03 -5.66
C THR A 35 17.10 3.26 -4.95
N ILE A 36 16.25 2.54 -5.69
CA ILE A 36 15.28 1.59 -5.12
C ILE A 36 15.85 0.19 -5.25
N LYS A 37 15.93 -0.54 -4.14
CA LYS A 37 16.40 -1.94 -4.11
C LYS A 37 15.38 -2.85 -3.41
N ASP A 38 14.99 -3.89 -4.12
CA ASP A 38 14.36 -5.04 -3.48
C ASP A 38 15.43 -5.83 -2.74
N ILE A 39 15.31 -5.87 -1.40
CA ILE A 39 16.36 -6.44 -0.55
C ILE A 39 16.53 -7.96 -0.77
N PHE A 40 15.45 -8.67 -1.07
CA PHE A 40 15.49 -10.11 -1.29
C PHE A 40 16.05 -10.45 -2.67
N GLU A 41 15.73 -9.65 -3.69
CA GLU A 41 16.32 -9.79 -5.01
C GLU A 41 17.83 -9.50 -4.98
N TYR A 42 18.26 -8.51 -4.21
CA TYR A 42 19.67 -8.17 -4.04
C TYR A 42 20.45 -9.24 -3.26
N ILE A 43 19.91 -9.68 -2.11
CA ILE A 43 20.62 -10.62 -1.23
C ILE A 43 20.53 -12.07 -1.71
N MET A 44 19.39 -12.45 -2.30
CA MET A 44 19.03 -13.83 -2.64
C MET A 44 18.63 -13.99 -4.10
N SER A 45 19.38 -13.38 -5.03
CA SER A 45 19.05 -13.27 -6.47
C SER A 45 18.57 -14.59 -7.10
N ASN A 46 19.17 -15.73 -6.72
CA ASN A 46 18.82 -17.05 -7.27
C ASN A 46 17.55 -17.67 -6.67
N TYR A 47 17.03 -17.14 -5.57
CA TYR A 47 15.91 -17.72 -4.81
C TYR A 47 14.71 -16.76 -4.63
N SER A 48 14.86 -15.48 -4.94
CA SER A 48 13.84 -14.47 -4.74
C SER A 48 12.53 -14.82 -5.47
N ASP A 49 12.59 -15.25 -6.71
CA ASP A 49 11.42 -15.65 -7.51
C ASP A 49 10.65 -16.82 -6.90
N LYS A 50 11.38 -17.84 -6.38
CA LYS A 50 10.74 -18.97 -5.70
C LYS A 50 10.06 -18.52 -4.41
N MET A 51 10.70 -17.64 -3.66
CA MET A 51 10.16 -17.09 -2.42
C MET A 51 8.90 -16.27 -2.67
N TYR A 52 8.89 -15.38 -3.66
CA TYR A 52 7.71 -14.60 -4.02
C TYR A 52 6.56 -15.47 -4.55
N LYS A 53 6.87 -16.51 -5.35
CA LYS A 53 5.86 -17.49 -5.80
C LYS A 53 5.28 -18.28 -4.63
N THR A 54 6.12 -18.72 -3.68
CA THR A 54 5.67 -19.45 -2.48
C THR A 54 4.79 -18.55 -1.62
N PHE A 55 5.17 -17.29 -1.41
CA PHE A 55 4.36 -16.31 -0.69
C PHE A 55 3.00 -16.09 -1.38
N SER A 56 2.99 -15.91 -2.70
CA SER A 56 1.75 -15.76 -3.47
C SER A 56 0.83 -16.97 -3.32
N ILE A 57 1.38 -18.19 -3.32
CA ILE A 57 0.60 -19.43 -3.10
C ILE A 57 0.06 -19.47 -1.66
N LEU A 58 0.87 -19.09 -0.67
CA LEU A 58 0.48 -19.07 0.74
C LEU A 58 -0.69 -18.09 0.98
N VAL A 59 -0.60 -16.88 0.45
CA VAL A 59 -1.67 -15.88 0.53
C VAL A 59 -2.94 -16.36 -0.17
N ASN A 60 -2.81 -17.00 -1.34
CA ASN A 60 -3.97 -17.46 -2.13
C ASN A 60 -4.65 -18.74 -1.60
N ARG A 61 -3.91 -19.61 -0.89
CA ARG A 61 -4.41 -20.93 -0.46
C ARG A 61 -4.26 -21.20 1.04
N GLY A 62 -3.46 -20.41 1.74
CA GLY A 62 -3.05 -20.65 3.12
C GLY A 62 -3.31 -19.49 4.08
N SER A 63 -4.38 -18.71 3.87
CA SER A 63 -4.71 -17.53 4.69
C SER A 63 -4.67 -17.79 6.20
N SER A 64 -5.16 -18.96 6.65
CA SER A 64 -5.13 -19.34 8.06
C SER A 64 -3.72 -19.48 8.62
N LEU A 65 -2.79 -20.03 7.85
CA LEU A 65 -1.38 -20.15 8.21
C LEU A 65 -0.68 -18.79 8.24
N TYR A 66 -0.97 -17.93 7.25
CA TYR A 66 -0.47 -16.57 7.22
C TYR A 66 -0.95 -15.76 8.42
N ASN A 67 -2.26 -15.82 8.73
CA ASN A 67 -2.84 -15.12 9.87
C ASN A 67 -2.30 -15.65 11.22
N LEU A 68 -2.02 -16.95 11.32
CA LEU A 68 -1.39 -17.53 12.51
C LEU A 68 0.04 -17.02 12.67
N PHE A 69 0.83 -17.01 11.60
CA PHE A 69 2.19 -16.46 11.59
C PHE A 69 2.20 -14.98 11.97
N TYR A 70 1.30 -14.19 11.39
CA TYR A 70 1.13 -12.77 11.68
C TYR A 70 0.81 -12.52 13.17
N LYS A 71 -0.14 -13.28 13.74
CA LYS A 71 -0.49 -13.21 15.17
C LYS A 71 0.62 -13.68 16.10
N CYS A 72 1.38 -14.69 15.71
CA CYS A 72 2.53 -15.15 16.49
C CYS A 72 3.64 -14.10 16.51
N ALA A 73 3.89 -13.44 15.40
CA ALA A 73 4.85 -12.34 15.30
C ALA A 73 4.42 -11.12 16.16
N GLU A 74 3.12 -10.78 16.20
CA GLU A 74 2.56 -9.72 17.05
C GLU A 74 2.75 -9.99 18.54
N ASN A 75 2.51 -11.24 18.98
CA ASN A 75 2.60 -11.63 20.39
C ASN A 75 4.03 -12.00 20.85
N GLY A 76 4.95 -12.14 19.91
CA GLY A 76 6.33 -12.54 20.20
C GLY A 76 7.20 -11.38 20.65
N LYS A 77 7.45 -11.27 21.97
CA LYS A 77 8.45 -10.33 22.56
C LYS A 77 9.92 -10.71 22.25
N LYS A 78 10.17 -11.60 21.30
CA LYS A 78 11.54 -12.06 20.99
C LYS A 78 11.92 -11.56 19.61
N ASP A 79 13.02 -10.80 19.56
CA ASP A 79 13.80 -10.64 18.34
C ASP A 79 13.88 -12.00 17.64
N ILE A 80 13.33 -12.10 16.44
CA ILE A 80 13.53 -13.28 15.61
C ILE A 80 15.03 -13.35 15.41
N LYS A 81 15.70 -14.25 16.12
CA LYS A 81 17.11 -14.54 15.93
C LYS A 81 17.22 -15.25 14.58
N PHE A 82 17.36 -14.46 13.52
CA PHE A 82 17.72 -14.97 12.22
C PHE A 82 19.10 -15.57 12.31
N THR A 83 19.20 -16.87 12.18
CA THR A 83 20.47 -17.63 12.14
C THR A 83 21.37 -17.17 10.97
N PHE A 84 20.84 -16.33 10.05
CA PHE A 84 21.54 -15.76 8.90
C PHE A 84 21.89 -14.25 9.08
N SER A 85 21.88 -13.72 10.29
CA SER A 85 22.02 -12.29 10.52
C SER A 85 23.30 -11.68 9.92
N ASP A 86 24.42 -12.35 10.03
CA ASP A 86 25.71 -11.80 9.54
C ASP A 86 25.80 -11.79 8.03
N TYR A 87 25.28 -12.78 7.34
CA TYR A 87 25.23 -12.78 5.87
C TYR A 87 24.40 -11.62 5.33
N PHE A 88 23.22 -11.39 5.89
CA PHE A 88 22.36 -10.28 5.49
C PHE A 88 22.99 -8.93 5.81
N LEU A 89 23.62 -8.79 6.96
CA LEU A 89 24.31 -7.56 7.36
C LEU A 89 25.51 -7.26 6.44
N ASN A 90 26.31 -8.26 6.11
CA ASN A 90 27.44 -8.08 5.18
C ASN A 90 26.98 -7.69 3.77
N LYS A 91 25.86 -8.26 3.29
CA LYS A 91 25.26 -7.86 2.01
C LYS A 91 24.71 -6.45 2.04
N LEU A 92 24.07 -6.05 3.15
CA LEU A 92 23.63 -4.68 3.33
C LEU A 92 24.83 -3.73 3.39
N ASP A 93 25.88 -4.06 4.10
CA ASP A 93 27.12 -3.29 4.15
C ASP A 93 27.70 -3.03 2.76
N THR A 94 27.82 -4.10 1.94
CA THR A 94 28.23 -3.96 0.53
C THR A 94 27.34 -2.99 -0.23
N LEU A 95 26.01 -3.10 -0.09
CA LEU A 95 25.06 -2.21 -0.76
C LEU A 95 25.22 -0.74 -0.31
N LEU A 96 25.41 -0.53 1.00
CA LEU A 96 25.61 0.83 1.55
C LEU A 96 26.93 1.43 1.06
N HIS A 97 27.99 0.64 0.92
CA HIS A 97 29.25 1.07 0.32
C HIS A 97 29.14 1.37 -1.18
N GLU A 98 28.34 0.61 -1.92
CA GLU A 98 28.08 0.84 -3.36
C GLU A 98 27.29 2.14 -3.59
N VAL A 99 26.23 2.35 -2.81
CA VAL A 99 25.30 3.48 -3.00
C VAL A 99 25.75 4.74 -2.27
N GLN A 100 26.42 4.60 -1.11
CA GLN A 100 26.81 5.69 -0.21
C GLN A 100 25.62 6.63 0.11
N PRO A 101 24.50 6.09 0.63
CA PRO A 101 23.31 6.90 0.85
C PRO A 101 23.49 7.87 2.00
N THR A 102 22.91 9.06 1.87
CA THR A 102 22.79 10.03 2.97
C THR A 102 21.59 9.72 3.87
N VAL A 103 20.63 8.95 3.38
CA VAL A 103 19.45 8.49 4.12
C VAL A 103 18.93 7.17 3.54
N VAL A 104 18.41 6.30 4.40
CA VAL A 104 17.70 5.08 4.00
C VAL A 104 16.22 5.25 4.32
N ILE A 105 15.36 4.97 3.34
CA ILE A 105 13.91 4.87 3.52
C ILE A 105 13.52 3.40 3.36
N SER A 106 12.83 2.85 4.34
CA SER A 106 12.32 1.48 4.29
C SER A 106 10.80 1.49 4.11
N THR A 107 10.31 0.73 3.14
CA THR A 107 8.88 0.50 2.91
C THR A 107 8.46 -0.93 3.22
N PHE A 108 9.36 -1.72 3.82
CA PHE A 108 9.09 -3.11 4.18
C PHE A 108 9.68 -3.44 5.55
N PRO A 109 8.93 -4.13 6.46
CA PRO A 109 9.33 -4.32 7.87
C PRO A 109 10.73 -4.91 8.04
N PHE A 110 11.03 -5.98 7.28
CA PHE A 110 12.34 -6.63 7.32
C PHE A 110 13.50 -5.66 7.00
N CYS A 111 13.29 -4.73 6.07
CA CYS A 111 14.31 -3.74 5.70
C CYS A 111 14.61 -2.80 6.86
N SER A 112 13.58 -2.30 7.56
CA SER A 112 13.75 -1.45 8.74
C SER A 112 14.53 -2.16 9.85
N GLN A 113 14.18 -3.42 10.13
CA GLN A 113 14.86 -4.23 11.13
C GLN A 113 16.32 -4.51 10.75
N LEU A 114 16.57 -4.81 9.47
CA LEU A 114 17.93 -5.10 8.98
C LEU A 114 18.83 -3.87 9.08
N VAL A 115 18.36 -2.69 8.65
CA VAL A 115 19.10 -1.42 8.77
C VAL A 115 19.28 -1.02 10.24
N SER A 116 18.27 -1.20 11.09
CA SER A 116 18.37 -0.92 12.51
C SER A 116 19.45 -1.77 13.19
N ARG A 117 19.54 -3.06 12.85
CA ARG A 117 20.61 -3.95 13.33
C ARG A 117 21.99 -3.55 12.79
N TYR A 118 22.07 -3.14 11.52
CA TYR A 118 23.29 -2.61 10.94
C TYR A 118 23.79 -1.39 11.75
N LYS A 119 22.90 -0.42 12.00
CA LYS A 119 23.22 0.76 12.82
C LYS A 119 23.75 0.38 14.21
N GLU A 120 23.13 -0.60 14.87
CA GLU A 120 23.57 -1.07 16.19
C GLU A 120 24.93 -1.77 16.13
N LYS A 121 25.15 -2.67 15.16
CA LYS A 121 26.39 -3.46 15.04
C LYS A 121 27.60 -2.59 14.69
N TYR A 122 27.43 -1.63 13.79
CA TYR A 122 28.52 -0.81 13.25
C TYR A 122 28.57 0.61 13.84
N ASN A 123 27.74 0.89 14.84
CA ASN A 123 27.57 2.22 15.46
C ASN A 123 27.35 3.33 14.41
N SER A 124 26.52 3.04 13.41
CA SER A 124 26.26 3.93 12.26
C SER A 124 25.18 4.96 12.59
N ASN A 125 25.44 6.23 12.26
CA ASN A 125 24.50 7.33 12.38
C ASN A 125 23.68 7.55 11.10
N LEU A 126 23.68 6.59 10.14
CA LEU A 126 22.91 6.67 8.91
C LEU A 126 21.41 6.83 9.22
N PRO A 127 20.75 7.92 8.77
CA PRO A 127 19.34 8.13 9.05
C PRO A 127 18.47 7.04 8.45
N LEU A 128 17.53 6.50 9.23
CA LEU A 128 16.55 5.51 8.83
C LEU A 128 15.14 6.05 8.98
N ILE A 129 14.43 6.19 7.86
CA ILE A 129 13.01 6.53 7.81
C ILE A 129 12.23 5.24 7.51
N THR A 130 11.29 4.87 8.37
CA THR A 130 10.40 3.73 8.13
C THR A 130 9.05 4.23 7.66
N CYS A 131 8.71 3.96 6.41
CA CYS A 131 7.40 4.27 5.83
C CYS A 131 6.49 3.04 5.98
N ILE A 132 5.57 3.10 6.93
CA ILE A 132 4.59 2.03 7.17
C ILE A 132 3.53 2.06 6.07
N THR A 133 3.41 0.98 5.32
CA THR A 133 2.46 0.85 4.18
C THR A 133 1.22 0.04 4.54
N ASP A 134 1.01 -0.20 5.82
CA ASP A 134 -0.19 -0.79 6.41
C ASP A 134 -0.88 0.24 7.32
N ILE A 135 -2.17 0.07 7.54
CA ILE A 135 -2.92 0.91 8.49
C ILE A 135 -2.63 0.49 9.93
N SER A 136 -2.38 -0.80 10.14
CA SER A 136 -2.03 -1.31 11.46
C SER A 136 -0.56 -1.11 11.80
N SER A 137 -0.28 -0.85 13.07
CA SER A 137 1.07 -0.71 13.63
C SER A 137 1.65 -2.05 14.07
N HIS A 138 1.62 -3.08 13.20
CA HIS A 138 2.16 -4.39 13.55
C HIS A 138 3.60 -4.30 14.08
N SER A 139 3.93 -5.10 15.10
CA SER A 139 5.23 -5.03 15.81
C SER A 139 6.45 -5.23 14.89
N GLU A 140 6.27 -5.90 13.75
CA GLU A 140 7.33 -6.07 12.74
C GLU A 140 7.85 -4.74 12.16
N TRP A 141 7.00 -3.68 12.15
CA TRP A 141 7.40 -2.35 11.70
C TRP A 141 8.29 -1.61 12.70
N ILE A 142 8.27 -2.04 13.96
CA ILE A 142 8.99 -1.35 15.03
C ILE A 142 10.43 -1.82 15.07
N SER A 143 11.37 -0.89 14.96
CA SER A 143 12.80 -1.14 15.14
C SER A 143 13.47 -0.06 15.97
N LYS A 144 14.43 -0.47 16.82
CA LYS A 144 15.07 0.36 17.85
C LYS A 144 15.73 1.62 17.33
N ASN A 145 16.37 1.51 16.15
CA ASN A 145 17.20 2.56 15.58
C ASN A 145 16.53 3.28 14.40
N THR A 146 15.19 3.21 14.27
CA THR A 146 14.44 4.06 13.36
C THR A 146 14.42 5.49 13.89
N ASP A 147 14.78 6.44 13.03
CA ASP A 147 14.84 7.86 13.38
C ASP A 147 13.49 8.55 13.16
N CYS A 148 12.74 8.12 12.12
CA CYS A 148 11.41 8.64 11.84
C CYS A 148 10.48 7.55 11.26
N TYR A 149 9.22 7.56 11.69
CA TYR A 149 8.13 6.75 11.15
C TYR A 149 7.17 7.62 10.35
N LEU A 150 6.94 7.28 9.10
CA LEU A 150 5.85 7.81 8.30
C LEU A 150 4.69 6.81 8.38
N VAL A 151 3.54 7.27 8.87
CA VAL A 151 2.39 6.40 9.17
C VAL A 151 1.15 6.79 8.38
N ALA A 152 0.26 5.81 8.20
CA ALA A 152 -0.93 5.93 7.41
C ALA A 152 -1.96 6.92 7.99
N SER A 153 -2.11 6.96 9.33
CA SER A 153 -3.19 7.68 9.99
C SER A 153 -2.84 8.10 11.42
N LYS A 154 -3.69 8.93 12.03
CA LYS A 154 -3.60 9.30 13.44
C LYS A 154 -3.75 8.08 14.35
N SER A 155 -4.66 7.15 14.03
CA SER A 155 -4.84 5.92 14.80
C SER A 155 -3.56 5.06 14.79
N THR A 156 -2.90 4.92 13.63
CA THR A 156 -1.61 4.23 13.55
C THR A 156 -0.53 4.93 14.40
N LYS A 157 -0.51 6.26 14.42
CA LYS A 157 0.38 7.03 15.29
C LYS A 157 0.12 6.75 16.77
N GLU A 158 -1.14 6.80 17.21
CA GLU A 158 -1.55 6.53 18.59
C GLU A 158 -1.17 5.11 19.04
N GLU A 159 -1.36 4.11 18.17
CA GLU A 159 -0.94 2.74 18.45
C GLU A 159 0.58 2.61 18.61
N LEU A 160 1.38 3.30 17.78
CA LEU A 160 2.84 3.29 17.92
C LEU A 160 3.30 3.97 19.23
N VAL A 161 2.67 5.08 19.61
CA VAL A 161 2.92 5.75 20.88
C VAL A 161 2.58 4.81 22.05
N PHE A 162 1.43 4.12 21.99
CA PHE A 162 1.06 3.11 22.97
C PHE A 162 2.06 1.95 23.06
N LYS A 163 2.70 1.59 21.94
CA LYS A 163 3.78 0.59 21.88
C LYS A 163 5.16 1.14 22.34
N GLY A 164 5.22 2.40 22.81
CA GLY A 164 6.40 3.01 23.40
C GLY A 164 7.33 3.75 22.43
N ILE A 165 6.85 4.06 21.21
CA ILE A 165 7.61 4.88 20.27
C ILE A 165 7.39 6.36 20.61
N ASP A 166 8.49 7.13 20.67
CA ASP A 166 8.44 8.57 20.89
C ASP A 166 7.58 9.27 19.82
N GLU A 167 6.60 10.04 20.27
CA GLU A 167 5.65 10.75 19.40
C GLU A 167 6.34 11.69 18.42
N SER A 168 7.46 12.30 18.81
CA SER A 168 8.24 13.21 17.97
C SER A 168 8.77 12.55 16.70
N LYS A 169 9.02 11.24 16.76
CA LYS A 169 9.50 10.41 15.64
C LYS A 169 8.39 9.98 14.69
N ILE A 170 7.11 10.20 15.02
CA ILE A 170 5.98 9.67 14.23
C ILE A 170 5.29 10.81 13.49
N LYS A 171 5.20 10.67 12.17
CA LYS A 171 4.57 11.65 11.28
C LYS A 171 3.45 11.02 10.49
N VAL A 172 2.25 11.64 10.51
CA VAL A 172 1.08 11.18 9.75
C VAL A 172 1.18 11.75 8.34
N ASN A 173 1.49 10.87 7.37
CA ASN A 173 1.74 11.26 5.98
C ASN A 173 0.75 10.58 4.99
N GLY A 174 -0.04 9.64 5.47
CA GLY A 174 -0.75 8.72 4.58
C GLY A 174 0.19 7.68 3.96
N ILE A 175 -0.38 6.65 3.31
CA ILE A 175 0.43 5.73 2.51
C ILE A 175 0.75 6.40 1.16
N PRO A 176 2.03 6.44 0.73
CA PRO A 176 2.42 7.09 -0.51
C PRO A 176 1.74 6.48 -1.72
N VAL A 177 1.13 7.32 -2.55
CA VAL A 177 0.52 6.96 -3.83
C VAL A 177 1.06 7.85 -4.94
N LYS A 178 0.95 7.40 -6.18
CA LYS A 178 1.38 8.19 -7.34
C LYS A 178 0.68 9.55 -7.37
N LYS A 179 1.39 10.57 -7.85
CA LYS A 179 0.90 11.97 -7.93
C LYS A 179 -0.40 12.11 -8.74
N GLU A 180 -0.61 11.21 -9.71
CA GLU A 180 -1.81 11.21 -10.56
C GLU A 180 -3.08 10.99 -9.75
N PHE A 181 -3.06 10.16 -8.69
CA PHE A 181 -4.21 9.98 -7.78
C PHE A 181 -4.50 11.24 -6.95
N LYS A 182 -3.45 12.00 -6.58
CA LYS A 182 -3.58 13.23 -5.78
C LYS A 182 -4.19 14.40 -6.56
N ARG A 183 -4.23 14.30 -7.90
CA ARG A 183 -4.68 15.35 -8.83
C ARG A 183 -5.98 15.01 -9.55
N ILE A 184 -6.68 13.96 -9.13
CA ILE A 184 -7.93 13.55 -9.75
C ILE A 184 -9.00 14.62 -9.46
N GLU A 185 -9.61 15.12 -10.54
CA GLU A 185 -10.87 15.84 -10.52
C GLU A 185 -11.91 14.91 -11.14
N HIS A 186 -12.91 14.50 -10.37
CA HIS A 186 -13.95 13.60 -10.89
C HIS A 186 -14.79 14.28 -11.97
N VAL A 187 -15.03 13.54 -13.05
CA VAL A 187 -15.96 13.96 -14.09
C VAL A 187 -17.37 13.60 -13.64
N ASN A 188 -18.24 14.59 -13.47
CA ASN A 188 -19.65 14.34 -13.19
C ASN A 188 -20.30 13.70 -14.43
N HIS A 189 -20.52 12.39 -14.40
CA HIS A 189 -21.27 11.68 -15.43
C HIS A 189 -22.77 11.86 -15.16
N SER A 190 -23.41 12.77 -15.86
CA SER A 190 -24.81 13.15 -15.60
C SER A 190 -25.86 12.09 -15.92
N THR A 191 -25.52 11.00 -16.62
CA THR A 191 -26.51 10.02 -17.14
C THR A 191 -26.19 8.55 -16.94
N LYS A 192 -24.93 8.19 -16.63
CA LYS A 192 -24.51 6.78 -16.44
C LYS A 192 -23.58 6.66 -15.23
N LYS A 193 -23.79 5.62 -14.46
CA LYS A 193 -22.90 5.27 -13.35
C LYS A 193 -21.77 4.36 -13.80
N ASN A 194 -20.58 4.55 -13.25
CA ASN A 194 -19.40 3.76 -13.57
C ASN A 194 -18.89 3.02 -12.32
N ILE A 195 -18.75 1.73 -12.42
CA ILE A 195 -18.16 0.87 -11.38
C ILE A 195 -16.78 0.40 -11.85
N LEU A 196 -15.78 0.55 -11.01
CA LEU A 196 -14.47 -0.05 -11.19
C LEU A 196 -14.34 -1.29 -10.29
N ILE A 197 -14.02 -2.44 -10.88
CA ILE A 197 -13.74 -3.67 -10.12
C ILE A 197 -12.29 -4.06 -10.32
N MET A 198 -11.55 -4.24 -9.21
CA MET A 198 -10.17 -4.69 -9.28
C MET A 198 -9.78 -5.61 -8.13
N GLY A 199 -8.97 -6.63 -8.44
CA GLY A 199 -8.51 -7.64 -7.48
C GLY A 199 -7.05 -7.45 -7.04
N GLY A 200 -6.52 -6.22 -7.16
CA GLY A 200 -5.10 -5.93 -6.99
C GLY A 200 -4.24 -6.54 -8.10
N GLY A 201 -2.91 -6.44 -7.96
CA GLY A 201 -1.97 -6.92 -9.00
C GLY A 201 -2.09 -8.42 -9.33
N LEU A 202 -2.56 -9.24 -8.40
CA LEU A 202 -2.81 -10.67 -8.61
C LEU A 202 -4.17 -10.96 -9.28
N GLY A 203 -5.04 -9.97 -9.41
CA GLY A 203 -6.37 -10.10 -10.02
C GLY A 203 -7.27 -11.09 -9.27
N LEU A 204 -7.38 -10.95 -7.95
CA LEU A 204 -8.26 -11.77 -7.10
C LEU A 204 -9.71 -11.29 -7.23
N LEU A 205 -10.41 -11.78 -8.23
CA LEU A 205 -11.76 -11.38 -8.62
C LEU A 205 -12.79 -12.49 -8.34
N PRO A 206 -14.09 -12.16 -8.19
CA PRO A 206 -15.14 -13.15 -8.14
C PRO A 206 -15.11 -14.10 -9.34
N LYS A 207 -15.26 -15.42 -9.09
CA LYS A 207 -15.18 -16.43 -10.15
C LYS A 207 -16.55 -16.81 -10.72
N SER A 208 -17.65 -16.38 -10.07
CA SER A 208 -19.03 -16.70 -10.48
C SER A 208 -19.37 -16.00 -11.79
N GLU A 209 -19.87 -16.75 -12.75
CA GLU A 209 -20.40 -16.20 -14.01
C GLU A 209 -21.69 -15.43 -13.76
N GLN A 210 -22.52 -15.93 -12.82
CA GLN A 210 -23.76 -15.29 -12.43
C GLN A 210 -23.53 -13.86 -11.91
N PHE A 211 -22.48 -13.64 -11.13
CA PHE A 211 -22.09 -12.31 -10.64
C PHE A 211 -21.92 -11.31 -11.80
N TYR A 212 -21.21 -11.70 -12.86
CA TYR A 212 -20.99 -10.80 -14.00
C TYR A 212 -22.23 -10.64 -14.89
N LYS A 213 -23.09 -11.67 -15.01
CA LYS A 213 -24.37 -11.57 -15.72
C LYS A 213 -25.30 -10.56 -15.03
N GLU A 214 -25.44 -10.68 -13.71
CA GLU A 214 -26.27 -9.77 -12.91
C GLU A 214 -25.71 -8.35 -12.94
N LEU A 215 -24.38 -8.19 -12.80
CA LEU A 215 -23.74 -6.89 -12.89
C LEU A 215 -23.95 -6.21 -14.26
N ASN A 216 -23.87 -6.99 -15.35
CA ASN A 216 -24.13 -6.50 -16.70
C ASN A 216 -25.58 -6.04 -16.92
N SER A 217 -26.52 -6.53 -16.10
CA SER A 217 -27.94 -6.19 -16.20
C SER A 217 -28.35 -4.94 -15.40
N LEU A 218 -27.41 -4.31 -14.68
CA LEU A 218 -27.71 -3.07 -13.94
C LEU A 218 -27.98 -1.93 -14.93
N GLU A 219 -29.15 -1.32 -14.80
CA GLU A 219 -29.60 -0.28 -15.71
C GLU A 219 -28.79 1.01 -15.55
N GLY A 220 -28.34 1.61 -16.64
CA GLY A 220 -27.57 2.85 -16.61
C GLY A 220 -26.17 2.72 -15.97
N VAL A 221 -25.68 1.50 -15.73
CA VAL A 221 -24.37 1.24 -15.12
C VAL A 221 -23.40 0.64 -16.12
N LYS A 222 -22.20 1.21 -16.20
CA LYS A 222 -21.05 0.59 -16.88
C LYS A 222 -20.07 0.06 -15.83
N THR A 223 -19.43 -1.05 -16.11
CA THR A 223 -18.44 -1.66 -15.23
C THR A 223 -17.12 -1.85 -15.93
N THR A 224 -16.04 -1.37 -15.37
CA THR A 224 -14.67 -1.70 -15.80
C THR A 224 -14.08 -2.74 -14.84
N VAL A 225 -13.58 -3.85 -15.38
CA VAL A 225 -12.93 -4.92 -14.60
C VAL A 225 -11.45 -4.98 -14.93
N ILE A 226 -10.60 -4.56 -13.97
CA ILE A 226 -9.14 -4.67 -14.11
C ILE A 226 -8.71 -6.03 -13.56
N THR A 227 -8.25 -6.91 -14.43
CA THR A 227 -7.87 -8.29 -14.08
C THR A 227 -6.42 -8.43 -13.62
N GLY A 228 -5.63 -7.37 -13.73
CA GLY A 228 -4.20 -7.41 -13.40
C GLY A 228 -3.47 -8.52 -14.15
N ASN A 229 -2.62 -9.28 -13.45
CA ASN A 229 -1.87 -10.40 -14.03
C ASN A 229 -2.71 -11.68 -14.22
N ASN A 230 -4.01 -11.66 -13.92
CA ASN A 230 -4.89 -12.82 -14.05
C ASN A 230 -5.41 -12.99 -15.50
N LYS A 231 -4.54 -13.46 -16.39
CA LYS A 231 -4.86 -13.72 -17.81
C LYS A 231 -6.07 -14.63 -17.97
N LYS A 232 -6.26 -15.62 -17.06
CA LYS A 232 -7.41 -16.54 -17.12
C LYS A 232 -8.73 -15.79 -16.94
N MET A 233 -8.80 -14.85 -16.01
CA MET A 233 -10.01 -14.03 -15.83
C MET A 233 -10.20 -13.04 -16.99
N TYR A 234 -9.12 -12.46 -17.52
CA TYR A 234 -9.19 -11.62 -18.71
C TYR A 234 -9.90 -12.33 -19.86
N TYR A 235 -9.38 -13.47 -20.30
CA TYR A 235 -9.98 -14.23 -21.42
C TYR A 235 -11.37 -14.80 -21.10
N LYS A 236 -11.66 -15.04 -19.82
CA LYS A 236 -12.99 -15.50 -19.39
C LYS A 236 -14.06 -14.43 -19.57
N LEU A 237 -13.71 -13.15 -19.41
CA LEU A 237 -14.68 -12.03 -19.37
C LEU A 237 -14.67 -11.19 -20.64
N TYR A 238 -13.54 -11.10 -21.33
CA TYR A 238 -13.34 -10.22 -22.48
C TYR A 238 -14.36 -10.45 -23.59
N GLY A 239 -15.06 -9.38 -23.99
CA GLY A 239 -16.05 -9.39 -25.08
C GLY A 239 -17.33 -10.16 -24.78
N ARG A 240 -17.59 -10.60 -23.54
CA ARG A 240 -18.78 -11.41 -23.20
C ARG A 240 -20.01 -10.61 -22.79
N TYR A 241 -19.81 -9.38 -22.33
CA TYR A 241 -20.85 -8.56 -21.72
C TYR A 241 -20.81 -7.16 -22.31
N GLU A 242 -21.97 -6.61 -22.62
CA GLU A 242 -22.10 -5.32 -23.30
C GLU A 242 -21.71 -4.14 -22.38
N ASN A 243 -22.11 -4.21 -21.10
CA ASN A 243 -21.87 -3.14 -20.12
C ASN A 243 -20.62 -3.39 -19.26
N ILE A 244 -19.78 -4.40 -19.60
CA ILE A 244 -18.55 -4.69 -18.87
C ILE A 244 -17.35 -4.58 -19.81
N GLU A 245 -16.50 -3.59 -19.55
CA GLU A 245 -15.19 -3.46 -20.15
C GLU A 245 -14.16 -4.26 -19.35
N VAL A 246 -13.26 -4.98 -20.01
CA VAL A 246 -12.25 -5.82 -19.36
C VAL A 246 -10.86 -5.33 -19.71
N VAL A 247 -10.10 -4.97 -18.69
CA VAL A 247 -8.73 -4.46 -18.80
C VAL A 247 -7.77 -5.46 -18.17
N GLY A 248 -6.64 -5.70 -18.78
CA GLY A 248 -5.56 -6.53 -18.23
C GLY A 248 -4.76 -5.81 -17.12
N TYR A 249 -3.46 -6.07 -17.10
CA TYR A 249 -2.55 -5.30 -16.23
C TYR A 249 -2.36 -3.88 -16.78
N THR A 250 -2.51 -2.90 -15.92
CA THR A 250 -2.27 -1.49 -16.25
C THR A 250 -1.56 -0.76 -15.11
N ASN A 251 -0.70 0.19 -15.45
CA ASN A 251 -0.09 1.14 -14.52
C ASN A 251 -0.89 2.44 -14.38
N GLU A 252 -1.97 2.58 -15.15
CA GLU A 252 -2.79 3.78 -15.27
C GLU A 252 -4.15 3.65 -14.56
N VAL A 253 -4.18 2.92 -13.44
CA VAL A 253 -5.40 2.71 -12.63
C VAL A 253 -6.09 4.03 -12.29
N TYR A 254 -5.32 5.09 -12.08
CA TYR A 254 -5.84 6.44 -11.81
C TYR A 254 -6.82 6.97 -12.88
N LYS A 255 -6.65 6.60 -14.16
CA LYS A 255 -7.58 7.00 -15.22
C LYS A 255 -8.96 6.38 -15.01
N TYR A 256 -8.99 5.10 -14.66
CA TYR A 256 -10.23 4.38 -14.39
C TYR A 256 -10.89 4.84 -13.08
N MET A 257 -10.10 5.15 -12.06
CA MET A 257 -10.64 5.72 -10.82
C MET A 257 -11.27 7.09 -11.04
N LYS A 258 -10.67 7.93 -11.88
CA LYS A 258 -11.19 9.24 -12.25
C LYS A 258 -12.60 9.17 -12.84
N ASP A 259 -12.85 8.17 -13.67
CA ASP A 259 -14.09 8.01 -14.42
C ASP A 259 -15.13 7.12 -13.70
N SER A 260 -14.87 6.77 -12.42
CA SER A 260 -15.72 5.86 -11.65
C SER A 260 -16.45 6.58 -10.52
N ASP A 261 -17.67 6.11 -10.20
CA ASP A 261 -18.47 6.54 -9.06
C ASP A 261 -18.30 5.63 -7.83
N LEU A 262 -17.87 4.39 -8.05
CA LEU A 262 -17.66 3.38 -7.01
C LEU A 262 -16.55 2.43 -7.40
N ILE A 263 -15.64 2.11 -6.47
CA ILE A 263 -14.70 1.03 -6.67
C ILE A 263 -15.05 -0.19 -5.81
N ILE A 264 -14.93 -1.38 -6.42
CA ILE A 264 -15.06 -2.66 -5.72
C ILE A 264 -13.70 -3.34 -5.74
N SER A 265 -13.09 -3.49 -4.58
CA SER A 265 -11.73 -4.05 -4.47
C SER A 265 -11.53 -4.79 -3.17
N LYS A 266 -10.43 -5.55 -3.04
CA LYS A 266 -9.98 -5.98 -1.74
C LYS A 266 -9.45 -4.78 -0.94
N PRO A 267 -9.59 -4.75 0.38
CA PRO A 267 -9.11 -3.64 1.20
C PRO A 267 -7.58 -3.70 1.40
N GLY A 268 -6.81 -3.51 0.32
CA GLY A 268 -5.36 -3.41 0.39
C GLY A 268 -4.90 -2.00 0.74
N GLY A 269 -3.87 -1.82 1.54
CA GLY A 269 -3.42 -0.52 2.03
C GLY A 269 -3.18 0.51 0.91
N ILE A 270 -2.42 0.14 -0.13
CA ILE A 270 -2.16 1.04 -1.27
C ILE A 270 -3.44 1.40 -2.00
N THR A 271 -4.26 0.40 -2.38
CA THR A 271 -5.52 0.65 -3.08
C THR A 271 -6.45 1.55 -2.27
N LEU A 272 -6.50 1.34 -0.94
CA LEU A 272 -7.30 2.18 -0.05
C LEU A 272 -6.83 3.64 -0.07
N PHE A 273 -5.52 3.89 -0.08
CA PHE A 273 -5.02 5.26 -0.17
C PHE A 273 -5.15 5.85 -1.59
N GLU A 274 -5.04 5.03 -2.63
CA GLU A 274 -5.40 5.44 -4.00
C GLU A 274 -6.87 5.92 -4.06
N THR A 275 -7.81 5.20 -3.42
CA THR A 275 -9.22 5.60 -3.37
C THR A 275 -9.44 6.85 -2.52
N ILE A 276 -8.77 6.98 -1.37
CA ILE A 276 -8.87 8.16 -0.50
C ILE A 276 -8.38 9.41 -1.24
N TYR A 277 -7.20 9.32 -1.89
CA TYR A 277 -6.67 10.46 -2.65
C TYR A 277 -7.54 10.82 -3.85
N SER A 278 -8.16 9.82 -4.48
CA SER A 278 -9.11 9.99 -5.58
C SER A 278 -10.52 10.37 -5.12
N GLU A 279 -10.82 10.43 -3.83
CA GLU A 279 -12.16 10.67 -3.27
C GLU A 279 -13.22 9.70 -3.81
N LEU A 280 -12.83 8.47 -4.17
CA LEU A 280 -13.67 7.46 -4.80
C LEU A 280 -14.20 6.47 -3.75
N PRO A 281 -15.52 6.43 -3.46
CA PRO A 281 -16.11 5.50 -2.50
C PRO A 281 -15.73 4.04 -2.75
N ILE A 282 -15.45 3.30 -1.68
CA ILE A 282 -15.02 1.90 -1.78
C ILE A 282 -16.05 0.93 -1.19
N LEU A 283 -16.38 -0.10 -1.99
CA LEU A 283 -17.08 -1.30 -1.52
C LEU A 283 -16.08 -2.45 -1.49
N ALA A 284 -15.57 -2.76 -0.31
CA ALA A 284 -14.50 -3.74 -0.20
C ALA A 284 -15.05 -5.17 -0.15
N PHE A 285 -14.36 -6.11 -0.84
CA PHE A 285 -14.62 -7.53 -0.64
C PHE A 285 -14.37 -7.93 0.81
N ASN A 286 -15.14 -8.91 1.30
CA ASN A 286 -14.97 -9.41 2.65
C ASN A 286 -13.52 -9.84 2.89
N PRO A 287 -12.82 -9.26 3.89
CA PRO A 287 -11.40 -9.51 4.12
C PRO A 287 -11.18 -10.90 4.73
N PHE A 288 -10.02 -11.48 4.46
CA PHE A 288 -9.61 -12.77 5.01
C PHE A 288 -8.19 -12.77 5.61
N LEU A 289 -7.34 -11.79 5.26
CA LEU A 289 -6.05 -11.57 5.89
C LEU A 289 -6.19 -10.57 7.03
N GLN A 290 -5.38 -10.71 8.10
CA GLN A 290 -5.45 -9.82 9.24
C GLN A 290 -5.26 -8.35 8.84
N GLN A 291 -4.27 -8.04 8.02
CA GLN A 291 -4.04 -6.69 7.48
C GLN A 291 -5.27 -6.15 6.73
N GLU A 292 -5.97 -7.00 5.97
CA GLU A 292 -7.18 -6.60 5.25
C GLU A 292 -8.35 -6.35 6.20
N ILE A 293 -8.41 -7.06 7.34
CA ILE A 293 -9.41 -6.83 8.39
C ILE A 293 -9.19 -5.46 9.04
N ASP A 294 -7.94 -5.11 9.34
CA ASP A 294 -7.59 -3.81 9.92
C ASP A 294 -7.92 -2.67 8.94
N ASN A 295 -7.59 -2.86 7.65
CA ASN A 295 -7.94 -1.92 6.59
C ASN A 295 -9.46 -1.79 6.41
N ALA A 296 -10.21 -2.89 6.50
CA ALA A 296 -11.68 -2.88 6.44
C ALA A 296 -12.29 -2.12 7.64
N SER A 297 -11.74 -2.31 8.83
CA SER A 297 -12.13 -1.54 10.02
C SER A 297 -11.90 -0.05 9.83
N PHE A 298 -10.77 0.32 9.21
CA PHE A 298 -10.47 1.71 8.88
C PHE A 298 -11.48 2.31 7.88
N ILE A 299 -11.89 1.55 6.86
CA ILE A 299 -12.92 1.96 5.90
C ILE A 299 -14.22 2.30 6.63
N LEU A 300 -14.67 1.41 7.52
CA LEU A 300 -15.93 1.57 8.27
C LEU A 300 -15.84 2.71 9.29
N ASN A 301 -14.75 2.80 10.06
CA ASN A 301 -14.60 3.81 11.12
C ASN A 301 -14.48 5.23 10.57
N ASN A 302 -14.03 5.39 9.32
CA ASN A 302 -13.96 6.69 8.66
C ASN A 302 -15.14 6.94 7.70
N GLU A 303 -16.11 6.02 7.64
CA GLU A 303 -17.32 6.14 6.81
C GLU A 303 -17.01 6.46 5.34
N ILE A 304 -15.91 5.88 4.80
CA ILE A 304 -15.44 6.09 3.42
C ILE A 304 -15.84 4.97 2.46
N GLY A 305 -16.58 3.98 2.96
CA GLY A 305 -17.03 2.85 2.17
C GLY A 305 -17.80 1.82 3.00
N ARG A 306 -18.10 0.69 2.36
CA ARG A 306 -18.76 -0.47 2.96
C ARG A 306 -17.99 -1.75 2.68
N ILE A 307 -18.32 -2.81 3.41
CA ILE A 307 -17.73 -4.14 3.22
C ILE A 307 -18.83 -5.09 2.75
N LEU A 308 -18.60 -5.79 1.64
CA LEU A 308 -19.49 -6.82 1.13
C LEU A 308 -19.69 -7.93 2.16
N GLY A 309 -20.91 -8.38 2.31
CA GLY A 309 -21.27 -9.46 3.22
C GLY A 309 -20.52 -10.76 2.92
N LYS A 310 -20.60 -11.75 3.84
CA LYS A 310 -19.94 -13.06 3.64
C LYS A 310 -20.61 -13.89 2.53
N ASN A 311 -21.91 -13.67 2.29
CA ASN A 311 -22.67 -14.43 1.31
C ASN A 311 -22.55 -13.80 -0.09
N LYS A 312 -21.71 -14.38 -0.91
CA LYS A 312 -21.43 -13.91 -2.27
C LYS A 312 -22.66 -13.87 -3.20
N LYS A 313 -23.76 -14.54 -2.82
CA LYS A 313 -25.01 -14.53 -3.58
C LYS A 313 -25.63 -13.12 -3.63
N TYR A 314 -25.43 -12.33 -2.57
CA TYR A 314 -26.03 -11.00 -2.44
C TYR A 314 -25.09 -9.85 -2.88
N TYR A 315 -23.92 -10.15 -3.42
CA TYR A 315 -22.94 -9.12 -3.80
C TYR A 315 -23.54 -8.10 -4.76
N VAL A 316 -24.29 -8.55 -5.77
CA VAL A 316 -24.84 -7.62 -6.77
C VAL A 316 -25.99 -6.79 -6.18
N ASP A 317 -26.76 -7.34 -5.25
CA ASP A 317 -27.79 -6.57 -4.55
C ASP A 317 -27.16 -5.46 -3.70
N GLU A 318 -26.10 -5.78 -2.93
CA GLU A 318 -25.36 -4.79 -2.13
C GLU A 318 -24.67 -3.72 -3.02
N ILE A 319 -24.15 -4.12 -4.19
CA ILE A 319 -23.59 -3.20 -5.19
C ILE A 319 -24.68 -2.28 -5.74
N LYS A 320 -25.83 -2.85 -6.10
CA LYS A 320 -26.98 -2.13 -6.64
C LYS A 320 -27.50 -1.09 -5.63
N ASP A 321 -27.66 -1.49 -4.40
CA ASP A 321 -28.16 -0.61 -3.32
C ASP A 321 -27.22 0.60 -3.12
N LEU A 322 -25.88 0.40 -3.25
CA LEU A 322 -24.94 1.48 -3.05
C LEU A 322 -24.74 2.36 -4.29
N ILE A 323 -24.67 1.76 -5.50
CA ILE A 323 -24.35 2.54 -6.71
C ILE A 323 -25.45 3.54 -7.09
N TYR A 324 -26.70 3.25 -6.71
CA TYR A 324 -27.83 4.17 -6.94
C TYR A 324 -28.12 5.11 -5.75
N ASP A 325 -27.38 4.97 -4.64
CA ASP A 325 -27.49 5.86 -3.48
C ASP A 325 -26.50 7.03 -3.58
N ASP A 326 -26.87 8.03 -4.37
CA ASP A 326 -26.04 9.22 -4.61
C ASP A 326 -25.69 9.98 -3.34
N ALA A 327 -26.60 9.99 -2.36
CA ALA A 327 -26.40 10.69 -1.10
C ALA A 327 -25.26 10.03 -0.31
N THR A 328 -25.31 8.70 -0.15
CA THR A 328 -24.28 7.94 0.55
C THR A 328 -22.93 8.01 -0.18
N LEU A 329 -22.91 7.88 -1.52
CA LEU A 329 -21.65 8.01 -2.28
C LEU A 329 -21.01 9.38 -2.09
N LYS A 330 -21.80 10.45 -2.12
CA LYS A 330 -21.31 11.82 -1.90
C LYS A 330 -20.80 12.04 -0.47
N GLU A 331 -21.47 11.48 0.53
CA GLU A 331 -21.02 11.49 1.93
C GLU A 331 -19.69 10.80 2.09
N MET A 332 -19.52 9.58 1.56
CA MET A 332 -18.27 8.83 1.58
C MET A 332 -17.12 9.62 0.94
N SER A 333 -17.37 10.22 -0.23
CA SER A 333 -16.41 11.07 -0.93
C SER A 333 -16.01 12.29 -0.10
N SER A 334 -16.97 12.95 0.56
CA SER A 334 -16.73 14.08 1.47
C SER A 334 -15.88 13.67 2.67
N ASN A 335 -16.14 12.50 3.26
CA ASN A 335 -15.36 11.96 4.37
C ASN A 335 -13.90 11.69 3.96
N MET A 336 -13.68 11.16 2.75
CA MET A 336 -12.32 11.01 2.19
C MET A 336 -11.60 12.35 2.03
N LYS A 337 -12.32 13.38 1.60
CA LYS A 337 -11.76 14.73 1.46
C LYS A 337 -11.33 15.32 2.81
N GLU A 338 -12.14 15.13 3.86
CA GLU A 338 -11.77 15.54 5.22
C GLU A 338 -10.59 14.71 5.76
N LEU A 339 -10.58 13.40 5.48
CA LEU A 339 -9.48 12.52 5.90
C LEU A 339 -8.14 12.96 5.28
N LYS A 340 -8.12 13.35 4.01
CA LYS A 340 -6.91 13.85 3.32
C LYS A 340 -6.29 15.07 4.00
N LYS A 341 -7.07 15.92 4.64
CA LYS A 341 -6.56 17.11 5.36
C LYS A 341 -5.68 16.75 6.56
N GLN A 342 -5.76 15.50 7.03
CA GLN A 342 -4.95 15.01 8.14
C GLN A 342 -3.53 14.59 7.70
N PHE A 343 -3.30 14.44 6.40
CA PHE A 343 -2.02 14.01 5.85
C PHE A 343 -1.13 15.22 5.59
N ASP A 344 0.02 15.24 6.22
CA ASP A 344 1.03 16.28 5.96
C ASP A 344 1.90 15.87 4.77
N ASN A 345 1.53 16.33 3.59
CA ASN A 345 2.23 16.02 2.35
C ASN A 345 3.65 16.61 2.25
N ASN A 346 4.04 17.52 3.16
CA ASN A 346 5.37 18.14 3.17
C ASN A 346 6.29 17.50 4.21
N THR A 347 5.78 16.59 5.03
CA THR A 347 6.56 15.98 6.11
C THR A 347 7.87 15.35 5.64
N LEU A 348 7.81 14.49 4.60
CA LEU A 348 9.01 13.84 4.07
C LEU A 348 9.99 14.87 3.52
N GLU A 349 9.51 15.86 2.79
CA GLU A 349 10.31 16.96 2.26
C GLU A 349 11.04 17.70 3.38
N ASN A 350 10.34 18.10 4.43
CA ASN A 350 10.93 18.81 5.58
C ASN A 350 12.01 17.96 6.29
N ILE A 351 11.77 16.65 6.44
CA ILE A 351 12.76 15.73 7.03
C ILE A 351 14.00 15.67 6.15
N LEU A 352 13.84 15.49 4.85
CA LEU A 352 14.96 15.36 3.92
C LEU A 352 15.75 16.66 3.79
N PHE A 353 15.11 17.84 3.80
CA PHE A 353 15.79 19.13 3.86
C PHE A 353 16.66 19.27 5.10
N SER A 354 16.12 18.94 6.26
CA SER A 354 16.89 19.01 7.52
C SER A 354 18.10 18.07 7.55
N LEU A 355 18.01 16.91 6.89
CA LEU A 355 19.11 15.96 6.77
C LEU A 355 20.17 16.43 5.75
N ASP A 356 19.76 17.05 4.65
CA ASP A 356 20.66 17.59 3.63
C ASP A 356 21.48 18.77 4.14
N GLU A 357 20.85 19.70 4.89
CA GLU A 357 21.54 20.81 5.57
C GLU A 357 22.57 20.33 6.61
N GLN A 358 22.22 19.31 7.40
CA GLN A 358 23.14 18.71 8.38
C GLN A 358 24.32 17.99 7.68
N GLY A 359 24.09 17.37 6.50
CA GLY A 359 25.12 16.76 5.68
C GLY A 359 26.10 17.79 5.12
N ALA A 360 25.58 18.87 4.55
CA ALA A 360 26.39 19.96 4.01
C ALA A 360 27.29 20.63 5.08
N CYS A 361 26.77 20.74 6.31
CA CYS A 361 27.55 21.31 7.43
C CYS A 361 28.70 20.39 7.90
N ARG A 362 28.57 19.06 7.70
CA ARG A 362 29.65 18.09 8.05
C ARG A 362 30.75 18.00 7.01
N GLU A 363 30.48 18.31 5.75
CA GLU A 363 31.50 18.34 4.70
C GLU A 363 32.35 19.62 4.72
N CYS A 364 31.89 20.66 5.45
CA CYS A 364 32.61 21.93 5.63
C CYS A 364 33.46 22.00 6.90
N MET A 365 33.49 20.98 7.75
CA MET A 365 34.36 20.85 8.92
C MET A 365 35.47 19.82 8.69
#